data_6217f14aba548c8fd307be8c65f65556
#
_entry.id   6217f14aba548c8fd307be8c65f65556
#
_cell.length_a   1.000
_cell.length_b   1.000
_cell.length_c   1.000
_cell.angle_alpha   90.00
_cell.angle_beta   90.00
_cell.angle_gamma   90.00
#
_symmetry.space_group_name_H-M   'P 1'
#
loop_
_entity.id
_entity.type
_entity.pdbx_description
1 polymer ?
#
loop_
_entity_poly.entity_id
_entity_poly.type
_entity_poly.pdbx_seq_one_letter_code
_entity_poly.pdbx_strand_id
1 'polypeptide(L)'
;MTKKKKSILSDQRFIVLLVIIVLFAIFSFKSREFRQYTTILSMLDFSYYDLLMAIGVTFPLITGGVDLSIGTGMVCYALIAGSLVRNNNLPVVLAMLLCIVLGIIVGAANGVLIGIMNLPPFLATLCTCMITRGAGSLCSATPWPGLTQEGGWFHSIFKITVGTGRSASRYPIGFLWMIILVLVMEYVLNHTKFGRYTIAIGSNKEAAALSGINVKFYHVMVYVVCGLFTGLAAIAYAAVTPTVQPGTGAGLEMDAIGGVFVGGVAATGGYGSVIGTLAGIFVIMLLKTGLPYVGLQANWQQIITGAVLIIAVLIDIMKEKKAAAK
;
A
#
# COMPACT_ATOMS: atom_id res chain seq x y z
N MET A 1 21.69 32.75 13.31
CA MET A 1 21.69 31.43 12.67
C MET A 1 20.87 31.49 11.38
N THR A 2 21.51 31.64 10.25
CA THR A 2 20.88 31.76 8.93
C THR A 2 20.33 30.40 8.53
N LYS A 3 19.00 30.24 8.48
CA LYS A 3 18.32 29.09 7.84
C LYS A 3 18.79 29.02 6.37
N LYS A 4 19.75 28.14 6.07
CA LYS A 4 20.06 27.81 4.67
C LYS A 4 18.76 27.36 4.01
N LYS A 5 18.24 28.13 3.05
CA LYS A 5 17.15 27.70 2.17
C LYS A 5 17.56 26.36 1.55
N LYS A 6 16.94 25.24 2.01
CA LYS A 6 17.07 23.96 1.31
C LYS A 6 16.61 24.20 -0.13
N SER A 7 17.45 23.90 -1.10
CA SER A 7 17.09 23.97 -2.51
C SER A 7 15.85 23.11 -2.75
N ILE A 8 14.84 23.63 -3.42
CA ILE A 8 13.61 22.93 -3.79
C ILE A 8 13.95 21.62 -4.51
N LEU A 9 15.03 21.59 -5.27
CA LEU A 9 15.58 20.40 -5.96
C LEU A 9 16.17 19.33 -5.01
N SER A 10 16.38 19.64 -3.73
CA SER A 10 16.84 18.66 -2.74
C SER A 10 15.69 17.99 -1.97
N ASP A 11 14.44 18.41 -2.19
CA ASP A 11 13.27 17.77 -1.61
C ASP A 11 12.93 16.50 -2.42
N GLN A 12 12.94 15.35 -1.76
CA GLN A 12 12.67 14.06 -2.39
C GLN A 12 11.29 14.02 -3.05
N ARG A 13 10.31 14.72 -2.48
CA ARG A 13 8.95 14.83 -3.03
C ARG A 13 8.96 15.48 -4.42
N PHE A 14 9.79 16.51 -4.61
CA PHE A 14 9.92 17.18 -5.90
C PHE A 14 10.58 16.26 -6.95
N ILE A 15 11.59 15.49 -6.55
CA ILE A 15 12.26 14.53 -7.44
C ILE A 15 11.27 13.45 -7.89
N VAL A 16 10.48 12.88 -6.96
CA VAL A 16 9.48 11.86 -7.28
C VAL A 16 8.41 12.40 -8.21
N LEU A 17 7.93 13.63 -7.98
CA LEU A 17 6.97 14.28 -8.88
C LEU A 17 7.54 14.46 -10.30
N LEU A 18 8.81 14.87 -10.41
CA LEU A 18 9.49 14.99 -11.70
C LEU A 18 9.61 13.63 -12.41
N VAL A 19 9.92 12.56 -11.67
CA VAL A 19 9.96 11.19 -12.20
C VAL A 19 8.60 10.78 -12.75
N ILE A 20 7.50 11.07 -12.03
CA ILE A 20 6.12 10.80 -12.49
C ILE A 20 5.86 11.51 -13.82
N ILE A 21 6.17 12.80 -13.91
CA ILE A 21 5.95 13.60 -15.13
C ILE A 21 6.76 13.05 -16.30
N VAL A 22 8.04 12.72 -16.07
CA VAL A 22 8.93 12.18 -17.11
C VAL A 22 8.45 10.80 -17.58
N LEU A 23 8.11 9.89 -16.68
CA LEU A 23 7.58 8.56 -17.04
C LEU A 23 6.27 8.68 -17.82
N PHE A 24 5.34 9.51 -17.33
CA PHE A 24 4.06 9.73 -18.01
C PHE A 24 4.28 10.30 -19.42
N ALA A 25 5.21 11.26 -19.58
CA ALA A 25 5.56 11.80 -20.88
C ALA A 25 6.16 10.73 -21.81
N ILE A 26 7.13 9.94 -21.35
CA ILE A 26 7.75 8.86 -22.13
C ILE A 26 6.70 7.89 -22.65
N PHE A 27 5.85 7.35 -21.79
CA PHE A 27 4.81 6.39 -22.18
C PHE A 27 3.76 7.03 -23.10
N SER A 28 3.39 8.28 -22.84
CA SER A 28 2.45 9.03 -23.67
C SER A 28 2.97 9.32 -25.09
N PHE A 29 4.29 9.55 -25.24
CA PHE A 29 4.90 9.73 -26.56
C PHE A 29 5.07 8.41 -27.31
N LYS A 30 5.32 7.31 -26.61
CA LYS A 30 5.56 5.99 -27.21
C LYS A 30 4.28 5.27 -27.63
N SER A 31 3.17 5.45 -26.89
CA SER A 31 1.91 4.79 -27.20
C SER A 31 0.73 5.73 -27.14
N ARG A 32 -0.10 5.69 -28.19
CA ARG A 32 -1.37 6.42 -28.25
C ARG A 32 -2.42 5.78 -27.32
N GLU A 33 -2.38 4.45 -27.18
CA GLU A 33 -3.28 3.70 -26.33
C GLU A 33 -3.05 4.01 -24.84
N PHE A 34 -1.80 4.29 -24.43
CA PHE A 34 -1.49 4.67 -23.07
C PHE A 34 -2.23 5.95 -22.63
N ARG A 35 -2.45 6.90 -23.57
CA ARG A 35 -3.15 8.16 -23.30
C ARG A 35 -4.67 8.03 -23.24
N GLN A 36 -5.23 6.87 -23.56
CA GLN A 36 -6.68 6.67 -23.52
C GLN A 36 -7.20 6.78 -22.08
N TYR A 37 -8.36 7.39 -21.93
CA TYR A 37 -9.03 7.53 -20.63
C TYR A 37 -9.22 6.19 -19.92
N THR A 38 -9.54 5.14 -20.67
CA THR A 38 -9.70 3.78 -20.16
C THR A 38 -8.42 3.22 -19.52
N THR A 39 -7.26 3.52 -20.09
CA THR A 39 -5.96 3.08 -19.56
C THR A 39 -5.64 3.81 -18.26
N ILE A 40 -5.83 5.13 -18.23
CA ILE A 40 -5.65 5.94 -17.02
C ILE A 40 -6.61 5.47 -15.91
N LEU A 41 -7.86 5.20 -16.26
CA LEU A 41 -8.85 4.69 -15.33
C LEU A 41 -8.44 3.33 -14.74
N SER A 42 -7.97 2.39 -15.59
CA SER A 42 -7.49 1.09 -15.12
C SER A 42 -6.27 1.23 -14.21
N MET A 43 -5.34 2.16 -14.51
CA MET A 43 -4.21 2.44 -13.64
C MET A 43 -4.65 2.94 -12.26
N LEU A 44 -5.65 3.83 -12.22
CA LEU A 44 -6.22 4.30 -10.96
C LEU A 44 -6.95 3.20 -10.20
N ASP A 45 -7.73 2.35 -10.89
CA ASP A 45 -8.43 1.23 -10.27
C ASP A 45 -7.46 0.26 -9.57
N PHE A 46 -6.35 -0.10 -10.20
CA PHE A 46 -5.33 -0.96 -9.59
C PHE A 46 -4.53 -0.24 -8.49
N SER A 47 -4.41 1.07 -8.54
CA SER A 47 -3.69 1.83 -7.52
C SER A 47 -4.40 1.83 -6.15
N TYR A 48 -5.71 1.56 -6.07
CA TYR A 48 -6.44 1.66 -4.81
C TYR A 48 -5.95 0.70 -3.75
N TYR A 49 -5.86 -0.59 -4.06
CA TYR A 49 -5.42 -1.58 -3.08
C TYR A 49 -3.92 -1.46 -2.78
N ASP A 50 -3.08 -1.14 -3.78
CA ASP A 50 -1.65 -0.94 -3.55
C ASP A 50 -1.39 0.28 -2.66
N LEU A 51 -2.14 1.38 -2.86
CA LEU A 51 -2.02 2.57 -2.03
C LEU A 51 -2.50 2.33 -0.60
N LEU A 52 -3.60 1.59 -0.42
CA LEU A 52 -4.08 1.23 0.92
C LEU A 52 -3.05 0.39 1.66
N MET A 53 -2.48 -0.65 1.03
CA MET A 53 -1.38 -1.43 1.62
C MET A 53 -0.18 -0.55 1.94
N ALA A 54 0.20 0.36 1.05
CA ALA A 54 1.32 1.26 1.22
C ALA A 54 1.12 2.25 2.38
N ILE A 55 -0.08 2.84 2.53
CA ILE A 55 -0.41 3.67 3.69
C ILE A 55 -0.22 2.87 4.98
N GLY A 56 -0.74 1.64 5.01
CA GLY A 56 -0.62 0.76 6.18
C GLY A 56 0.82 0.44 6.53
N VAL A 57 1.60 -0.04 5.57
CA VAL A 57 2.98 -0.50 5.79
C VAL A 57 3.98 0.65 6.02
N THR A 58 3.60 1.90 5.70
CA THR A 58 4.40 3.09 6.01
C THR A 58 4.73 3.17 7.51
N PHE A 59 3.81 2.83 8.40
CA PHE A 59 4.01 2.93 9.85
C PHE A 59 5.00 1.89 10.40
N PRO A 60 4.89 0.58 10.09
CA PRO A 60 5.93 -0.38 10.41
C PRO A 60 7.30 0.01 9.85
N LEU A 61 7.39 0.45 8.60
CA LEU A 61 8.65 0.87 7.97
C LEU A 61 9.29 2.04 8.70
N ILE A 62 8.52 3.05 9.13
CA ILE A 62 9.03 4.16 9.94
C ILE A 62 9.60 3.66 11.28
N THR A 63 9.09 2.57 11.87
CA THR A 63 9.67 1.98 13.10
C THR A 63 10.86 1.05 12.84
N GLY A 64 11.34 0.93 11.60
CA GLY A 64 12.40 0.02 11.19
C GLY A 64 11.95 -1.44 11.01
N GLY A 65 10.64 -1.69 10.99
CA GLY A 65 10.05 -2.99 10.71
C GLY A 65 9.51 -3.09 9.29
N VAL A 66 9.16 -4.30 8.86
CA VAL A 66 8.50 -4.56 7.58
C VAL A 66 7.35 -5.51 7.79
N ASP A 67 6.28 -5.38 6.99
CA ASP A 67 5.19 -6.35 6.96
C ASP A 67 5.04 -6.93 5.55
N LEU A 68 5.47 -8.18 5.40
CA LEU A 68 5.39 -8.93 4.16
C LEU A 68 4.07 -9.69 4.00
N SER A 69 3.21 -9.67 5.02
CA SER A 69 1.94 -10.41 4.99
C SER A 69 0.81 -9.64 4.29
N ILE A 70 1.01 -8.36 3.95
CA ILE A 70 -0.05 -7.48 3.46
C ILE A 70 -0.64 -7.94 2.12
N GLY A 71 0.17 -8.39 1.17
CA GLY A 71 -0.31 -8.84 -0.15
C GLY A 71 -1.13 -10.11 -0.08
N THR A 72 -0.59 -11.15 0.55
CA THR A 72 -1.30 -12.43 0.73
C THR A 72 -2.45 -12.33 1.71
N GLY A 73 -2.32 -11.50 2.75
CA GLY A 73 -3.39 -11.18 3.70
C GLY A 73 -4.59 -10.53 3.02
N MET A 74 -4.36 -9.51 2.21
CA MET A 74 -5.40 -8.84 1.42
C MET A 74 -6.24 -9.84 0.62
N VAL A 75 -5.58 -10.70 -0.15
CA VAL A 75 -6.28 -11.72 -0.97
C VAL A 75 -6.96 -12.76 -0.10
N CYS A 76 -6.33 -13.22 0.98
CA CYS A 76 -6.92 -14.16 1.92
C CYS A 76 -8.23 -13.63 2.52
N TYR A 77 -8.24 -12.39 3.01
CA TYR A 77 -9.43 -11.80 3.63
C TYR A 77 -10.55 -11.63 2.61
N ALA A 78 -10.22 -11.19 1.38
CA ALA A 78 -11.20 -11.08 0.30
C ALA A 78 -11.77 -12.45 -0.11
N LEU A 79 -10.96 -13.53 -0.13
CA LEU A 79 -11.42 -14.88 -0.42
C LEU A 79 -12.34 -15.43 0.67
N ILE A 80 -11.94 -15.32 1.94
CA ILE A 80 -12.75 -15.81 3.07
C ILE A 80 -14.09 -15.07 3.11
N ALA A 81 -14.06 -13.74 3.08
CA ALA A 81 -15.29 -12.93 3.15
C ALA A 81 -16.18 -13.15 1.92
N GLY A 82 -15.61 -13.18 0.72
CA GLY A 82 -16.36 -13.43 -0.50
C GLY A 82 -16.95 -14.85 -0.57
N SER A 83 -16.25 -15.87 -0.05
CA SER A 83 -16.79 -17.24 0.02
C SER A 83 -18.02 -17.33 0.92
N LEU A 84 -18.04 -16.56 2.03
CA LEU A 84 -19.21 -16.49 2.91
C LEU A 84 -20.37 -15.73 2.26
N VAL A 85 -20.11 -14.69 1.47
CA VAL A 85 -21.16 -14.04 0.68
C VAL A 85 -21.79 -15.04 -0.28
N ARG A 86 -20.96 -15.80 -0.99
CA ARG A 86 -21.42 -16.72 -2.02
C ARG A 86 -22.14 -17.96 -1.46
N ASN A 87 -21.57 -18.60 -0.44
CA ASN A 87 -22.02 -19.91 0.04
C ASN A 87 -23.04 -19.80 1.19
N ASN A 88 -22.98 -18.73 1.97
CA ASN A 88 -23.79 -18.55 3.18
C ASN A 88 -24.74 -17.35 3.09
N ASN A 89 -24.80 -16.68 1.93
CA ASN A 89 -25.59 -15.46 1.72
C ASN A 89 -25.29 -14.35 2.75
N LEU A 90 -24.02 -14.24 3.17
CA LEU A 90 -23.60 -13.20 4.10
C LEU A 90 -23.79 -11.82 3.45
N PRO A 91 -24.45 -10.86 4.11
CA PRO A 91 -24.56 -9.50 3.58
C PRO A 91 -23.20 -8.88 3.27
N VAL A 92 -23.06 -8.21 2.12
CA VAL A 92 -21.78 -7.63 1.66
C VAL A 92 -21.16 -6.68 2.68
N VAL A 93 -21.98 -5.91 3.42
CA VAL A 93 -21.50 -5.03 4.50
C VAL A 93 -20.77 -5.83 5.58
N LEU A 94 -21.31 -6.97 6.00
CA LEU A 94 -20.68 -7.83 7.00
C LEU A 94 -19.41 -8.49 6.46
N ALA A 95 -19.37 -8.83 5.17
CA ALA A 95 -18.17 -9.34 4.51
C ALA A 95 -17.06 -8.27 4.46
N MET A 96 -17.41 -7.01 4.17
CA MET A 96 -16.46 -5.90 4.23
C MET A 96 -15.91 -5.69 5.65
N LEU A 97 -16.78 -5.71 6.66
CA LEU A 97 -16.35 -5.63 8.06
C LEU A 97 -15.45 -6.81 8.45
N LEU A 98 -15.75 -8.01 7.97
CA LEU A 98 -14.95 -9.19 8.20
C LEU A 98 -13.54 -9.04 7.61
N CYS A 99 -13.39 -8.48 6.40
CA CYS A 99 -12.06 -8.17 5.84
C CYS A 99 -11.25 -7.27 6.77
N ILE A 100 -11.87 -6.21 7.31
CA ILE A 100 -11.21 -5.28 8.24
C ILE A 100 -10.83 -5.99 9.54
N VAL A 101 -11.74 -6.77 10.13
CA VAL A 101 -11.49 -7.49 11.38
C VAL A 101 -10.37 -8.51 11.23
N LEU A 102 -10.38 -9.30 10.14
CA LEU A 102 -9.30 -10.25 9.85
C LEU A 102 -7.95 -9.53 9.69
N GLY A 103 -7.94 -8.40 8.99
CA GLY A 103 -6.74 -7.57 8.86
C GLY A 103 -6.21 -7.10 10.21
N ILE A 104 -7.09 -6.57 11.08
CA ILE A 104 -6.72 -6.13 12.43
C ILE A 104 -6.18 -7.30 13.27
N ILE A 105 -6.82 -8.48 13.23
CA ILE A 105 -6.38 -9.66 13.98
C ILE A 105 -4.98 -10.09 13.54
N VAL A 106 -4.73 -10.20 12.24
CA VAL A 106 -3.43 -10.61 11.72
C VAL A 106 -2.37 -9.54 11.99
N GLY A 107 -2.71 -8.27 11.83
CA GLY A 107 -1.82 -7.16 12.20
C GLY A 107 -1.50 -7.14 13.69
N ALA A 108 -2.47 -7.38 14.56
CA ALA A 108 -2.25 -7.50 16.00
C ALA A 108 -1.35 -8.71 16.35
N ALA A 109 -1.54 -9.85 15.67
CA ALA A 109 -0.69 -11.02 15.83
C ALA A 109 0.77 -10.70 15.46
N ASN A 110 1.01 -10.09 14.29
CA ASN A 110 2.34 -9.63 13.90
C ASN A 110 2.92 -8.64 14.92
N GLY A 111 2.11 -7.67 15.36
CA GLY A 111 2.52 -6.69 16.36
C GLY A 111 2.93 -7.32 17.70
N VAL A 112 2.22 -8.35 18.17
CA VAL A 112 2.54 -9.10 19.39
C VAL A 112 3.84 -9.89 19.20
N LEU A 113 3.98 -10.62 18.10
CA LEU A 113 5.18 -11.38 17.79
C LEU A 113 6.43 -10.49 17.76
N ILE A 114 6.32 -9.31 17.17
CA ILE A 114 7.45 -8.40 16.98
C ILE A 114 7.66 -7.50 18.22
N GLY A 115 6.59 -6.87 18.70
CA GLY A 115 6.70 -5.85 19.76
C GLY A 115 6.82 -6.41 21.16
N ILE A 116 6.23 -7.58 21.43
CA ILE A 116 6.21 -8.20 22.76
C ILE A 116 7.18 -9.38 22.82
N MET A 117 7.12 -10.30 21.84
CA MET A 117 7.96 -11.49 21.80
C MET A 117 9.34 -11.24 21.18
N ASN A 118 9.59 -10.03 20.63
CA ASN A 118 10.85 -9.61 20.01
C ASN A 118 11.32 -10.49 18.84
N LEU A 119 10.39 -11.08 18.08
CA LEU A 119 10.75 -11.75 16.83
C LEU A 119 11.24 -10.71 15.80
N PRO A 120 12.23 -11.06 14.96
CA PRO A 120 12.60 -10.19 13.84
C PRO A 120 11.41 -9.93 12.93
N PRO A 121 11.12 -8.65 12.56
CA PRO A 121 9.94 -8.29 11.79
C PRO A 121 9.80 -9.07 10.48
N PHE A 122 10.91 -9.21 9.75
CA PHE A 122 10.96 -9.99 8.51
C PHE A 122 10.50 -11.44 8.71
N LEU A 123 11.00 -12.12 9.75
CA LEU A 123 10.67 -13.52 10.01
C LEU A 123 9.20 -13.68 10.42
N ALA A 124 8.73 -12.86 11.36
CA ALA A 124 7.34 -12.90 11.84
C ALA A 124 6.35 -12.70 10.69
N THR A 125 6.55 -11.66 9.89
CA THR A 125 5.62 -11.31 8.80
C THR A 125 5.75 -12.24 7.60
N LEU A 126 6.92 -12.84 7.34
CA LEU A 126 7.09 -13.89 6.34
C LEU A 126 6.31 -15.15 6.72
N CYS A 127 6.39 -15.58 7.99
CA CYS A 127 5.60 -16.72 8.46
C CYS A 127 4.10 -16.44 8.33
N THR A 128 3.65 -15.26 8.71
CA THR A 128 2.25 -14.84 8.58
C THR A 128 1.82 -14.74 7.10
N CYS A 129 2.70 -14.30 6.21
CA CYS A 129 2.51 -14.32 4.76
C CYS A 129 2.24 -15.75 4.26
N MET A 130 3.02 -16.73 4.72
CA MET A 130 2.81 -18.14 4.37
C MET A 130 1.49 -18.69 4.93
N ILE A 131 1.14 -18.32 6.16
CA ILE A 131 -0.13 -18.73 6.80
C ILE A 131 -1.32 -18.15 6.03
N THR A 132 -1.33 -16.84 5.75
CA THR A 132 -2.43 -16.20 5.02
C THR A 132 -2.54 -16.70 3.58
N ARG A 133 -1.40 -16.94 2.91
CA ARG A 133 -1.39 -17.58 1.59
C ARG A 133 -2.00 -18.96 1.63
N GLY A 134 -1.62 -19.80 2.60
CA GLY A 134 -2.17 -21.14 2.80
C GLY A 134 -3.66 -21.11 3.10
N ALA A 135 -4.09 -20.27 4.07
CA ALA A 135 -5.49 -20.11 4.45
C ALA A 135 -6.35 -19.63 3.27
N GLY A 136 -5.88 -18.64 2.49
CA GLY A 136 -6.56 -18.19 1.29
C GLY A 136 -6.65 -19.26 0.21
N SER A 137 -5.66 -20.16 0.12
CA SER A 137 -5.65 -21.27 -0.86
C SER A 137 -6.62 -22.40 -0.51
N LEU A 138 -7.13 -22.45 0.73
CA LEU A 138 -8.23 -23.35 1.09
C LEU A 138 -9.58 -22.92 0.52
N CYS A 139 -9.70 -21.64 0.14
CA CYS A 139 -10.87 -21.11 -0.53
C CYS A 139 -10.75 -21.33 -2.05
N SER A 140 -11.89 -21.57 -2.71
CA SER A 140 -11.95 -21.57 -4.18
C SER A 140 -11.90 -20.14 -4.72
N ALA A 141 -11.59 -19.99 -6.01
CA ALA A 141 -11.72 -18.71 -6.70
C ALA A 141 -13.14 -18.15 -6.51
N THR A 142 -13.23 -16.95 -5.98
CA THR A 142 -14.50 -16.38 -5.50
C THR A 142 -14.80 -15.05 -6.20
N PRO A 143 -15.86 -15.00 -7.04
CA PRO A 143 -16.39 -13.74 -7.51
C PRO A 143 -17.16 -13.05 -6.37
N TRP A 144 -16.94 -11.75 -6.20
CA TRP A 144 -17.81 -10.92 -5.38
C TRP A 144 -19.03 -10.49 -6.21
N PRO A 145 -20.15 -10.06 -5.57
CA PRO A 145 -21.36 -9.64 -6.29
C PRO A 145 -21.03 -8.58 -7.35
N GLY A 146 -21.41 -8.81 -8.61
CA GLY A 146 -21.24 -7.85 -9.68
C GLY A 146 -22.16 -6.63 -9.54
N LEU A 147 -21.89 -5.56 -10.28
CA LEU A 147 -22.62 -4.27 -10.22
C LEU A 147 -24.15 -4.40 -10.33
N THR A 148 -24.64 -5.39 -11.08
CA THR A 148 -26.08 -5.63 -11.31
C THR A 148 -26.70 -6.61 -10.32
N GLN A 149 -25.91 -7.20 -9.42
CA GLN A 149 -26.35 -8.16 -8.43
C GLN A 149 -26.67 -7.46 -7.10
N GLU A 150 -27.45 -8.13 -6.26
CA GLU A 150 -27.68 -7.69 -4.89
C GLU A 150 -26.34 -7.59 -4.16
N GLY A 151 -26.11 -6.47 -3.48
CA GLY A 151 -24.83 -6.17 -2.84
C GLY A 151 -23.76 -5.56 -3.75
N GLY A 152 -23.95 -5.50 -5.07
CA GLY A 152 -22.99 -4.92 -6.02
C GLY A 152 -22.75 -3.41 -5.87
N TRP A 153 -23.55 -2.73 -5.05
CA TRP A 153 -23.40 -1.30 -4.75
C TRP A 153 -22.02 -0.94 -4.19
N PHE A 154 -21.30 -1.88 -3.56
CA PHE A 154 -19.99 -1.61 -2.97
C PHE A 154 -18.94 -1.20 -4.01
N HIS A 155 -19.09 -1.59 -5.28
CA HIS A 155 -18.25 -1.10 -6.37
C HIS A 155 -18.34 0.43 -6.54
N SER A 156 -19.52 1.02 -6.22
CA SER A 156 -19.73 2.47 -6.33
C SER A 156 -18.91 3.29 -5.32
N ILE A 157 -18.35 2.66 -4.29
CA ILE A 157 -17.39 3.30 -3.39
C ILE A 157 -16.12 3.69 -4.15
N PHE A 158 -15.71 2.89 -5.14
CA PHE A 158 -14.47 3.08 -5.88
C PHE A 158 -14.69 3.70 -7.26
N LYS A 159 -15.80 3.36 -7.94
CA LYS A 159 -16.12 3.87 -9.27
C LYS A 159 -17.62 4.03 -9.47
N ILE A 160 -18.02 5.19 -10.01
CA ILE A 160 -19.41 5.43 -10.44
C ILE A 160 -19.46 5.27 -11.95
N THR A 161 -20.47 4.54 -12.43
CA THR A 161 -20.80 4.43 -13.84
C THR A 161 -22.04 5.27 -14.10
N VAL A 162 -21.90 6.28 -14.99
CA VAL A 162 -23.00 7.15 -15.40
C VAL A 162 -23.36 6.82 -16.84
N GLY A 163 -24.62 6.57 -17.12
CA GLY A 163 -25.12 6.17 -18.44
C GLY A 163 -25.30 4.64 -18.56
N THR A 164 -25.87 4.22 -19.68
CA THR A 164 -26.15 2.81 -19.98
C THR A 164 -25.57 2.41 -21.34
N GLY A 165 -25.20 1.14 -21.48
CA GLY A 165 -24.70 0.60 -22.73
C GLY A 165 -23.34 1.18 -23.15
N ARG A 166 -23.15 1.45 -24.45
CA ARG A 166 -21.89 1.94 -25.03
C ARG A 166 -21.53 3.38 -24.63
N SER A 167 -22.48 4.17 -24.14
CA SER A 167 -22.26 5.53 -23.68
C SER A 167 -21.99 5.64 -22.17
N ALA A 168 -21.85 4.53 -21.47
CA ALA A 168 -21.54 4.53 -20.05
C ALA A 168 -20.14 5.08 -19.77
N SER A 169 -20.05 6.18 -19.05
CA SER A 169 -18.79 6.77 -18.58
C SER A 169 -18.52 6.32 -17.15
N ARG A 170 -17.28 5.90 -16.87
CA ARG A 170 -16.83 5.50 -15.54
C ARG A 170 -15.99 6.61 -14.93
N TYR A 171 -16.26 6.94 -13.68
CA TYR A 171 -15.55 7.96 -12.91
C TYR A 171 -14.87 7.34 -11.69
N PRO A 172 -13.55 7.53 -11.50
CA PRO A 172 -12.76 6.91 -10.43
C PRO A 172 -12.93 7.66 -9.10
N ILE A 173 -14.09 7.59 -8.48
CA ILE A 173 -14.37 8.25 -7.19
C ILE A 173 -13.47 7.75 -6.07
N GLY A 174 -13.07 6.49 -6.14
CA GLY A 174 -12.15 5.89 -5.17
C GLY A 174 -10.89 6.73 -4.97
N PHE A 175 -10.45 7.44 -6.00
CA PHE A 175 -9.28 8.31 -5.90
C PHE A 175 -9.48 9.48 -4.92
N LEU A 176 -10.68 10.03 -4.82
CA LEU A 176 -10.99 11.08 -3.83
C LEU A 176 -10.87 10.55 -2.40
N TRP A 177 -11.40 9.34 -2.15
CA TRP A 177 -11.27 8.70 -0.85
C TRP A 177 -9.81 8.40 -0.50
N MET A 178 -9.02 7.96 -1.49
CA MET A 178 -7.58 7.72 -1.30
C MET A 178 -6.86 9.01 -0.92
N ILE A 179 -7.13 10.13 -1.58
CA ILE A 179 -6.55 11.43 -1.21
C ILE A 179 -6.94 11.81 0.24
N ILE A 180 -8.22 11.67 0.59
CA ILE A 180 -8.69 11.97 1.96
C ILE A 180 -7.95 11.09 2.97
N LEU A 181 -7.83 9.77 2.73
CA LEU A 181 -7.11 8.86 3.63
C LEU A 181 -5.63 9.22 3.75
N VAL A 182 -4.97 9.57 2.65
CA VAL A 182 -3.57 10.03 2.65
C VAL A 182 -3.42 11.28 3.51
N LEU A 183 -4.31 12.27 3.35
CA LEU A 183 -4.25 13.52 4.14
C LEU A 183 -4.52 13.26 5.62
N VAL A 184 -5.49 12.41 5.93
CA VAL A 184 -5.80 12.00 7.31
C VAL A 184 -4.60 11.29 7.94
N MET A 185 -3.99 10.33 7.24
CA MET A 185 -2.87 9.57 7.78
C MET A 185 -1.56 10.38 7.83
N GLU A 186 -1.35 11.32 6.91
CA GLU A 186 -0.26 12.32 7.02
C GLU A 186 -0.46 13.22 8.25
N TYR A 187 -1.71 13.65 8.50
CA TYR A 187 -2.04 14.40 9.72
C TYR A 187 -1.81 13.56 10.98
N VAL A 188 -2.25 12.30 10.98
CA VAL A 188 -2.00 11.35 12.09
C VAL A 188 -0.51 11.20 12.35
N LEU A 189 0.30 11.03 11.29
CA LEU A 189 1.74 10.84 11.39
C LEU A 189 2.44 12.08 12.00
N ASN A 190 2.08 13.28 11.55
CA ASN A 190 2.82 14.49 11.91
C ASN A 190 2.27 15.21 13.16
N HIS A 191 0.96 15.08 13.46
CA HIS A 191 0.30 15.93 14.46
C HIS A 191 -0.24 15.16 15.67
N THR A 192 -0.31 13.82 15.63
CA THR A 192 -0.78 13.03 16.78
C THR A 192 0.35 12.49 17.63
N LYS A 193 0.03 12.07 18.87
CA LYS A 193 0.99 11.37 19.74
C LYS A 193 1.44 10.05 19.10
N PHE A 194 0.52 9.34 18.42
CA PHE A 194 0.82 8.09 17.77
C PHE A 194 1.92 8.24 16.70
N GLY A 195 1.77 9.18 15.78
CA GLY A 195 2.75 9.40 14.71
C GLY A 195 4.11 9.89 15.26
N ARG A 196 4.11 10.86 16.18
CA ARG A 196 5.35 11.36 16.80
C ARG A 196 6.13 10.25 17.52
N TYR A 197 5.43 9.36 18.25
CA TYR A 197 6.08 8.26 18.94
C TYR A 197 6.56 7.17 17.97
N THR A 198 5.82 6.92 16.88
CA THR A 198 6.28 6.05 15.80
C THR A 198 7.60 6.54 15.21
N ILE A 199 7.71 7.83 14.89
CA ILE A 199 8.95 8.46 14.37
C ILE A 199 10.07 8.39 15.42
N ALA A 200 9.78 8.70 16.68
CA ALA A 200 10.76 8.65 17.75
C ALA A 200 11.34 7.24 17.97
N ILE A 201 10.49 6.22 17.97
CA ILE A 201 10.89 4.81 18.10
C ILE A 201 11.78 4.39 16.93
N GLY A 202 11.42 4.78 15.70
CA GLY A 202 12.22 4.46 14.52
C GLY A 202 13.56 5.19 14.49
N SER A 203 13.63 6.41 15.04
CA SER A 203 14.89 7.17 15.11
C SER A 203 15.87 6.58 16.14
N ASN A 204 15.38 6.23 17.33
CA ASN A 204 16.16 5.56 18.36
C ASN A 204 15.24 4.91 19.40
N LYS A 205 15.12 3.59 19.32
CA LYS A 205 14.24 2.79 20.18
C LYS A 205 14.61 2.90 21.67
N GLU A 206 15.90 2.93 22.00
CA GLU A 206 16.38 2.99 23.38
C GLU A 206 16.11 4.39 23.99
N ALA A 207 16.46 5.45 23.25
CA ALA A 207 16.17 6.81 23.69
C ALA A 207 14.67 7.07 23.86
N ALA A 208 13.82 6.53 22.99
CA ALA A 208 12.38 6.60 23.12
C ALA A 208 11.89 5.91 24.38
N ALA A 209 12.41 4.71 24.70
CA ALA A 209 12.07 4.00 25.93
C ALA A 209 12.51 4.77 27.17
N LEU A 210 13.70 5.33 27.20
CA LEU A 210 14.21 6.18 28.30
C LEU A 210 13.38 7.45 28.49
N SER A 211 12.76 7.95 27.42
CA SER A 211 11.83 9.10 27.46
C SER A 211 10.41 8.73 27.93
N GLY A 212 10.20 7.47 28.40
CA GLY A 212 8.92 7.01 28.93
C GLY A 212 7.92 6.55 27.88
N ILE A 213 8.32 6.41 26.61
CA ILE A 213 7.44 5.90 25.56
C ILE A 213 7.30 4.39 25.72
N ASN A 214 6.06 3.88 25.76
CA ASN A 214 5.80 2.45 25.76
C ASN A 214 6.03 1.84 24.36
N VAL A 215 7.29 1.53 24.06
CA VAL A 215 7.74 1.03 22.76
C VAL A 215 6.98 -0.23 22.34
N LYS A 216 6.73 -1.17 23.27
CA LYS A 216 6.01 -2.42 22.98
C LYS A 216 4.60 -2.15 22.48
N PHE A 217 3.86 -1.28 23.15
CA PHE A 217 2.50 -0.89 22.76
C PHE A 217 2.47 -0.25 21.37
N TYR A 218 3.38 0.70 21.10
CA TYR A 218 3.41 1.38 19.80
C TYR A 218 3.85 0.45 18.67
N HIS A 219 4.76 -0.50 18.91
CA HIS A 219 5.08 -1.54 17.94
C HIS A 219 3.85 -2.40 17.60
N VAL A 220 3.05 -2.81 18.59
CA VAL A 220 1.80 -3.53 18.30
C VAL A 220 0.86 -2.66 17.47
N MET A 221 0.67 -1.40 17.87
CA MET A 221 -0.29 -0.50 17.22
C MET A 221 0.07 -0.19 15.76
N VAL A 222 1.34 -0.07 15.38
CA VAL A 222 1.71 0.19 13.98
C VAL A 222 1.37 -1.01 13.07
N TYR A 223 1.50 -2.24 13.56
CA TYR A 223 1.05 -3.44 12.83
C TYR A 223 -0.46 -3.59 12.81
N VAL A 224 -1.17 -3.20 13.87
CA VAL A 224 -2.65 -3.13 13.87
C VAL A 224 -3.14 -2.16 12.81
N VAL A 225 -2.55 -0.98 12.70
CA VAL A 225 -2.86 0.00 11.64
C VAL A 225 -2.54 -0.58 10.26
N CYS A 226 -1.40 -1.25 10.11
CA CYS A 226 -1.04 -1.94 8.87
C CYS A 226 -2.10 -2.98 8.48
N GLY A 227 -2.53 -3.81 9.42
CA GLY A 227 -3.58 -4.81 9.22
C GLY A 227 -4.95 -4.21 8.88
N LEU A 228 -5.33 -3.09 9.54
CA LEU A 228 -6.54 -2.35 9.21
C LEU A 228 -6.54 -1.93 7.73
N PHE A 229 -5.46 -1.33 7.26
CA PHE A 229 -5.33 -0.89 5.87
C PHE A 229 -5.24 -2.07 4.89
N THR A 230 -4.67 -3.20 5.30
CA THR A 230 -4.70 -4.45 4.52
C THR A 230 -6.12 -4.98 4.37
N GLY A 231 -6.95 -4.90 5.43
CA GLY A 231 -8.37 -5.24 5.36
C GLY A 231 -9.17 -4.32 4.43
N LEU A 232 -8.88 -3.00 4.44
CA LEU A 232 -9.46 -2.05 3.49
C LEU A 232 -8.98 -2.34 2.05
N ALA A 233 -7.71 -2.71 1.88
CA ALA A 233 -7.17 -3.11 0.58
C ALA A 233 -7.86 -4.36 0.04
N ALA A 234 -8.25 -5.31 0.89
CA ALA A 234 -9.00 -6.49 0.49
C ALA A 234 -10.36 -6.13 -0.14
N ILE A 235 -11.05 -5.13 0.42
CA ILE A 235 -12.32 -4.62 -0.12
C ILE A 235 -12.09 -3.95 -1.48
N ALA A 236 -11.06 -3.09 -1.58
CA ALA A 236 -10.70 -2.42 -2.83
C ALA A 236 -10.32 -3.43 -3.92
N TYR A 237 -9.52 -4.45 -3.57
CA TYR A 237 -9.13 -5.52 -4.47
C TYR A 237 -10.34 -6.29 -5.01
N ALA A 238 -11.28 -6.67 -4.14
CA ALA A 238 -12.53 -7.34 -4.52
C ALA A 238 -13.43 -6.45 -5.41
N ALA A 239 -13.37 -5.12 -5.25
CA ALA A 239 -14.17 -4.20 -6.05
C ALA A 239 -13.62 -3.98 -7.47
N VAL A 240 -12.30 -4.11 -7.68
CA VAL A 240 -11.67 -3.88 -8.99
C VAL A 240 -11.36 -5.18 -9.73
N THR A 241 -11.25 -6.30 -9.02
CA THR A 241 -10.93 -7.62 -9.59
C THR A 241 -12.23 -8.42 -9.75
N PRO A 242 -12.58 -8.86 -10.97
CA PRO A 242 -13.87 -9.57 -11.20
C PRO A 242 -14.01 -10.86 -10.40
N THR A 243 -12.91 -11.55 -10.14
CA THR A 243 -12.87 -12.79 -9.36
C THR A 243 -11.56 -12.84 -8.58
N VAL A 244 -11.65 -12.93 -7.27
CA VAL A 244 -10.50 -13.10 -6.40
C VAL A 244 -10.01 -14.54 -6.51
N GLN A 245 -8.72 -14.73 -6.85
CA GLN A 245 -8.13 -16.05 -7.04
C GLN A 245 -7.08 -16.35 -5.97
N PRO A 246 -7.02 -17.59 -5.44
CA PRO A 246 -5.97 -18.01 -4.53
C PRO A 246 -4.58 -17.80 -5.14
N GLY A 247 -3.64 -17.35 -4.32
CA GLY A 247 -2.24 -17.18 -4.72
C GLY A 247 -1.88 -15.91 -5.47
N THR A 248 -2.86 -15.08 -5.88
CA THR A 248 -2.61 -13.84 -6.62
C THR A 248 -2.02 -12.71 -5.80
N GLY A 249 -2.04 -12.82 -4.47
CA GLY A 249 -1.51 -11.79 -3.57
C GLY A 249 0.01 -11.77 -3.41
N ALA A 250 0.69 -12.84 -3.80
CA ALA A 250 2.14 -12.94 -3.63
C ALA A 250 2.88 -11.99 -4.59
N GLY A 251 3.73 -11.13 -4.02
CA GLY A 251 4.49 -10.11 -4.75
C GLY A 251 3.86 -8.71 -4.72
N LEU A 252 2.55 -8.58 -4.43
CA LEU A 252 1.90 -7.27 -4.32
C LEU A 252 2.41 -6.47 -3.13
N GLU A 253 2.87 -7.12 -2.06
CA GLU A 253 3.55 -6.47 -0.94
C GLU A 253 4.80 -5.72 -1.38
N MET A 254 5.53 -6.22 -2.37
CA MET A 254 6.75 -5.57 -2.87
C MET A 254 6.45 -4.29 -3.63
N ASP A 255 5.33 -4.24 -4.36
CA ASP A 255 4.88 -3.02 -5.03
C ASP A 255 4.53 -1.92 -4.02
N ALA A 256 3.79 -2.29 -2.97
CA ALA A 256 3.42 -1.36 -1.90
C ALA A 256 4.66 -0.86 -1.14
N ILE A 257 5.54 -1.76 -0.67
CA ILE A 257 6.78 -1.43 0.05
C ILE A 257 7.72 -0.61 -0.85
N GLY A 258 7.85 -1.03 -2.12
CA GLY A 258 8.64 -0.30 -3.12
C GLY A 258 8.16 1.13 -3.32
N GLY A 259 6.85 1.33 -3.44
CA GLY A 259 6.25 2.65 -3.50
C GLY A 259 6.54 3.49 -2.26
N VAL A 260 6.52 2.90 -1.07
CA VAL A 260 6.84 3.59 0.18
C VAL A 260 8.29 4.07 0.21
N PHE A 261 9.26 3.24 -0.20
CA PHE A 261 10.67 3.63 -0.27
C PHE A 261 10.94 4.67 -1.36
N VAL A 262 10.36 4.50 -2.56
CA VAL A 262 10.44 5.51 -3.62
C VAL A 262 9.83 6.83 -3.14
N GLY A 263 8.77 6.77 -2.35
CA GLY A 263 8.12 7.93 -1.72
C GLY A 263 8.93 8.63 -0.64
N GLY A 264 10.06 8.01 -0.20
CA GLY A 264 11.03 8.63 0.70
C GLY A 264 10.84 8.31 2.17
N VAL A 265 10.26 7.18 2.49
CA VAL A 265 10.34 6.61 3.84
C VAL A 265 11.74 6.01 4.01
N ALA A 266 12.40 6.34 5.11
CA ALA A 266 13.77 5.87 5.37
C ALA A 266 13.79 4.36 5.59
N ALA A 267 14.74 3.67 4.93
CA ALA A 267 14.90 2.23 5.07
C ALA A 267 15.37 1.82 6.47
N THR A 268 16.07 2.73 7.17
CA THR A 268 16.51 2.57 8.57
C THR A 268 15.44 2.93 9.59
N GLY A 269 14.32 3.51 9.14
CA GLY A 269 13.27 4.06 10.00
C GLY A 269 13.50 5.51 10.45
N GLY A 270 12.63 6.01 11.32
CA GLY A 270 12.73 7.34 11.93
C GLY A 270 12.28 8.51 11.07
N TYR A 271 11.99 8.29 9.80
CA TYR A 271 11.50 9.33 8.89
C TYR A 271 10.56 8.75 7.84
N GLY A 272 9.52 9.49 7.49
CA GLY A 272 8.60 9.10 6.44
C GLY A 272 7.50 10.13 6.20
N SER A 273 6.74 9.96 5.11
CA SER A 273 5.59 10.78 4.74
C SER A 273 4.59 9.96 3.95
N VAL A 274 3.34 10.00 4.35
CA VAL A 274 2.24 9.30 3.63
C VAL A 274 1.96 9.98 2.28
N ILE A 275 2.14 11.30 2.19
CA ILE A 275 2.06 12.01 0.90
C ILE A 275 3.20 11.56 -0.03
N GLY A 276 4.41 11.36 0.51
CA GLY A 276 5.51 10.77 -0.25
C GLY A 276 5.17 9.37 -0.74
N THR A 277 4.59 8.53 0.11
CA THR A 277 4.11 7.18 -0.24
C THR A 277 3.12 7.22 -1.40
N LEU A 278 2.14 8.15 -1.40
CA LEU A 278 1.22 8.33 -2.53
C LEU A 278 1.99 8.55 -3.84
N ALA A 279 2.94 9.47 -3.85
CA ALA A 279 3.73 9.77 -5.05
C ALA A 279 4.56 8.55 -5.49
N GLY A 280 5.16 7.82 -4.55
CA GLY A 280 5.94 6.62 -4.84
C GLY A 280 5.09 5.49 -5.44
N ILE A 281 3.88 5.26 -4.94
CA ILE A 281 2.94 4.29 -5.53
C ILE A 281 2.59 4.67 -6.96
N PHE A 282 2.41 5.96 -7.27
CA PHE A 282 2.16 6.38 -8.66
C PHE A 282 3.34 6.10 -9.59
N VAL A 283 4.59 6.19 -9.12
CA VAL A 283 5.76 5.76 -9.91
C VAL A 283 5.67 4.27 -10.24
N ILE A 284 5.40 3.42 -9.25
CA ILE A 284 5.26 1.97 -9.44
C ILE A 284 4.11 1.65 -10.40
N MET A 285 2.95 2.30 -10.22
CA MET A 285 1.78 2.08 -11.08
C MET A 285 2.02 2.54 -12.52
N LEU A 286 2.71 3.67 -12.73
CA LEU A 286 3.10 4.12 -14.05
C LEU A 286 4.03 3.13 -14.74
N LEU A 287 5.00 2.55 -14.02
CA LEU A 287 5.87 1.52 -14.56
C LEU A 287 5.07 0.27 -14.93
N LYS A 288 4.25 -0.26 -14.02
CA LYS A 288 3.43 -1.47 -14.25
C LYS A 288 2.46 -1.30 -15.42
N THR A 289 1.81 -0.14 -15.51
CA THR A 289 0.84 0.14 -16.59
C THR A 289 1.53 0.52 -17.89
N GLY A 290 2.61 1.30 -17.84
CA GLY A 290 3.25 1.87 -19.04
C GLY A 290 4.17 0.91 -19.79
N LEU A 291 4.88 0.02 -19.07
CA LEU A 291 5.85 -0.89 -19.69
C LEU A 291 5.25 -1.83 -20.76
N PRO A 292 4.05 -2.41 -20.61
CA PRO A 292 3.40 -3.19 -21.67
C PRO A 292 3.17 -2.39 -22.94
N TYR A 293 2.83 -1.09 -22.84
CA TYR A 293 2.57 -0.22 -23.99
C TYR A 293 3.84 0.15 -24.79
N VAL A 294 5.02 -0.11 -24.23
CA VAL A 294 6.30 0.02 -24.96
C VAL A 294 6.85 -1.35 -25.40
N GLY A 295 6.02 -2.40 -25.35
CA GLY A 295 6.36 -3.75 -25.84
C GLY A 295 7.14 -4.62 -24.86
N LEU A 296 7.24 -4.21 -23.58
CA LEU A 296 7.92 -4.99 -22.54
C LEU A 296 6.94 -5.95 -21.86
N GLN A 297 7.30 -7.22 -21.79
CA GLN A 297 6.50 -8.26 -21.14
C GLN A 297 6.48 -8.10 -19.62
N ALA A 298 5.52 -8.77 -18.95
CA ALA A 298 5.32 -8.73 -17.51
C ALA A 298 6.60 -9.04 -16.68
N ASN A 299 7.47 -9.92 -17.17
CA ASN A 299 8.72 -10.26 -16.50
C ASN A 299 9.68 -9.06 -16.41
N TRP A 300 9.68 -8.17 -17.42
CA TRP A 300 10.45 -6.93 -17.37
C TRP A 300 9.92 -5.96 -16.34
N GLN A 301 8.62 -5.96 -16.05
CA GLN A 301 8.05 -5.13 -14.99
C GLN A 301 8.67 -5.49 -13.63
N GLN A 302 8.78 -6.78 -13.30
CA GLN A 302 9.38 -7.24 -12.05
C GLN A 302 10.86 -6.85 -11.95
N ILE A 303 11.63 -7.03 -13.04
CA ILE A 303 13.04 -6.65 -13.08
C ILE A 303 13.21 -5.13 -12.85
N ILE A 304 12.43 -4.33 -13.57
CA ILE A 304 12.53 -2.86 -13.49
C ILE A 304 12.06 -2.37 -12.12
N THR A 305 10.95 -2.90 -11.59
CA THR A 305 10.47 -2.54 -10.25
C THR A 305 11.53 -2.88 -9.20
N GLY A 306 12.13 -4.06 -9.25
CA GLY A 306 13.21 -4.46 -8.35
C GLY A 306 14.43 -3.54 -8.45
N ALA A 307 14.84 -3.17 -9.68
CA ALA A 307 15.94 -2.25 -9.90
C ALA A 307 15.64 -0.84 -9.35
N VAL A 308 14.45 -0.33 -9.59
CA VAL A 308 13.99 0.98 -9.04
C VAL A 308 14.02 0.96 -7.52
N LEU A 309 13.60 -0.14 -6.89
CA LEU A 309 13.60 -0.30 -5.45
C LEU A 309 15.03 -0.29 -4.88
N ILE A 310 15.95 -1.04 -5.50
CA ILE A 310 17.36 -1.03 -5.12
C ILE A 310 17.94 0.38 -5.22
N ILE A 311 17.69 1.08 -6.32
CA ILE A 311 18.20 2.45 -6.54
C ILE A 311 17.62 3.40 -5.48
N ALA A 312 16.32 3.33 -5.18
CA ALA A 312 15.68 4.18 -4.19
C ALA A 312 16.32 4.00 -2.79
N VAL A 313 16.49 2.74 -2.35
CA VAL A 313 17.12 2.41 -1.06
C VAL A 313 18.59 2.83 -1.02
N LEU A 314 19.35 2.61 -2.09
CA LEU A 314 20.76 3.06 -2.15
C LEU A 314 20.89 4.57 -2.05
N ILE A 315 20.01 5.33 -2.73
CA ILE A 315 20.02 6.80 -2.64
C ILE A 315 19.74 7.24 -1.20
N ASP A 316 18.79 6.58 -0.52
CA ASP A 316 18.44 6.89 0.86
C ASP A 316 19.63 6.64 1.81
N ILE A 317 20.24 5.47 1.76
CA ILE A 317 21.44 5.12 2.55
C ILE A 317 22.60 6.10 2.29
N MET A 318 22.80 6.50 1.04
CA MET A 318 23.85 7.47 0.70
C MET A 318 23.58 8.85 1.29
N LYS A 319 22.31 9.30 1.32
CA LYS A 319 21.92 10.57 1.96
C LYS A 319 22.17 10.53 3.46
N GLU A 320 21.81 9.44 4.11
CA GLU A 320 21.98 9.25 5.55
C GLU A 320 23.46 9.27 5.94
N LYS A 321 24.32 8.53 5.23
CA LYS A 321 25.78 8.56 5.45
C LYS A 321 26.36 9.97 5.28
N LYS A 322 25.91 10.74 4.29
CA LYS A 322 26.33 12.14 4.12
C LYS A 322 25.84 13.07 5.21
N ALA A 323 24.70 12.78 5.82
CA ALA A 323 24.18 13.57 6.94
C ALA A 323 24.91 13.26 8.25
N ALA A 324 25.31 12.00 8.47
CA ALA A 324 26.08 11.56 9.64
C ALA A 324 27.56 12.00 9.60
N ALA A 325 28.11 12.27 8.40
CA ALA A 325 29.49 12.73 8.21
C ALA A 325 29.67 14.27 8.35
N LYS A 326 28.58 15.02 8.58
CA LYS A 326 28.55 16.47 8.82
C LYS A 326 28.25 16.79 10.27
#